data_a9a2c9ddba28a4bef8ad7f9883a8c85c
#
_entry.id   a9a2c9ddba28a4bef8ad7f9883a8c85c
#
_cell.length_a   1.000
_cell.length_b   1.000
_cell.length_c   1.000
_cell.angle_alpha   90.00
_cell.angle_beta   90.00
_cell.angle_gamma   90.00
#
_symmetry.space_group_name_H-M   'P 1'
#
loop_
_entity.id
_entity.type
_entity.pdbx_description
1 polymer ?
#
loop_
_entity_poly.entity_id
_entity_poly.type
_entity_poly.pdbx_seq_one_letter_code
_entity_poly.pdbx_strand_id
1 'polypeptide(L)'
;MGESFQGGRWDYYLLLLGIKTPLVLFSTTAFAIAGVFLPAHLARLPRREVALLLTYPVLLFSTLSLAGDRQLGARALLSAVPLVQLWVAVMWVGVWPKRFRLAATGVALLLLFAVSARAYPDYLSYFNPLIGGSAKGYRYASDANVDIEQDLVKLSRYLEQANVETVQLLYFGSVDPALYGIDYTVPSEYRLEPGLLAISVSLYRMSYEVYDHGTLRRMGPVDVSSLGPRVASIGDSIPVYRLGVAPPGEVLMPQQPDPGDVIDE
;
A
#
# COMPACT_ATOMS: atom_id res chain seq x y z
N MET A 1 6.81 -3.07 -12.56
CA MET A 1 6.15 -2.29 -11.51
C MET A 1 7.01 -1.10 -11.17
N GLY A 2 6.40 0.05 -10.88
CA GLY A 2 7.11 1.31 -10.64
C GLY A 2 7.20 2.22 -11.87
N GLU A 3 6.54 1.87 -12.96
CA GLU A 3 6.33 2.74 -14.11
C GLU A 3 4.92 3.36 -13.98
N SER A 4 4.80 4.63 -14.37
CA SER A 4 3.49 5.29 -14.51
C SER A 4 2.84 4.79 -15.79
N PHE A 5 1.60 4.34 -15.70
CA PHE A 5 0.81 3.94 -16.85
C PHE A 5 -0.37 4.90 -17.03
N GLN A 6 -0.58 5.36 -18.24
CA GLN A 6 -1.85 5.95 -18.62
C GLN A 6 -2.81 4.81 -18.95
N GLY A 7 -3.96 4.76 -18.28
CA GLY A 7 -4.94 3.67 -18.40
C GLY A 7 -4.75 2.52 -17.41
N GLY A 8 -5.74 1.63 -17.34
CA GLY A 8 -5.73 0.49 -16.42
C GLY A 8 -4.87 -0.68 -16.91
N ARG A 9 -4.24 -1.39 -15.98
CA ARG A 9 -3.54 -2.67 -16.25
C ARG A 9 -4.41 -3.83 -15.78
N TRP A 10 -4.64 -4.79 -16.63
CA TRP A 10 -5.45 -5.97 -16.31
C TRP A 10 -4.85 -6.85 -15.19
N ASP A 11 -3.52 -6.88 -15.07
CA ASP A 11 -2.77 -7.66 -14.08
C ASP A 11 -2.59 -6.95 -12.73
N TYR A 12 -2.93 -5.65 -12.65
CA TYR A 12 -2.71 -4.83 -11.45
C TYR A 12 -3.31 -5.44 -10.18
N TYR A 13 -4.59 -5.81 -10.23
CA TYR A 13 -5.27 -6.36 -9.06
C TYR A 13 -4.77 -7.75 -8.68
N LEU A 14 -4.33 -8.58 -9.65
CA LEU A 14 -3.70 -9.88 -9.37
C LEU A 14 -2.39 -9.70 -8.61
N LEU A 15 -1.54 -8.81 -9.10
CA LEU A 15 -0.28 -8.49 -8.47
C LEU A 15 -0.49 -7.90 -7.08
N LEU A 16 -1.44 -6.97 -6.96
CA LEU A 16 -1.76 -6.33 -5.69
C LEU A 16 -2.28 -7.32 -4.65
N LEU A 17 -3.19 -8.23 -5.02
CA LEU A 17 -3.62 -9.33 -4.16
C LEU A 17 -2.45 -10.22 -3.77
N GLY A 18 -1.56 -10.54 -4.71
CA GLY A 18 -0.38 -11.36 -4.45
C GLY A 18 0.58 -10.78 -3.41
N ILE A 19 0.74 -9.46 -3.40
CA ILE A 19 1.70 -8.78 -2.50
C ILE A 19 1.08 -8.24 -1.20
N LYS A 20 -0.24 -7.99 -1.20
CA LYS A 20 -0.96 -7.45 -0.02
C LYS A 20 -1.63 -8.52 0.83
N THR A 21 -1.91 -9.69 0.28
CA THR A 21 -2.56 -10.76 1.05
C THR A 21 -1.54 -11.45 1.96
N PRO A 22 -1.85 -11.67 3.25
CA PRO A 22 -1.03 -12.49 4.13
C PRO A 22 -0.81 -13.89 3.53
N LEU A 23 0.41 -14.40 3.58
CA LEU A 23 0.78 -15.68 2.96
C LEU A 23 -0.08 -16.84 3.47
N VAL A 24 -0.55 -16.76 4.71
CA VAL A 24 -1.46 -17.78 5.28
C VAL A 24 -2.77 -17.80 4.53
N LEU A 25 -3.39 -16.65 4.27
CA LEU A 25 -4.64 -16.57 3.49
C LEU A 25 -4.41 -16.97 2.03
N PHE A 26 -3.28 -16.56 1.48
CA PHE A 26 -2.89 -16.99 0.14
C PHE A 26 -2.76 -18.51 0.04
N SER A 27 -2.07 -19.14 1.00
CA SER A 27 -1.90 -20.60 1.05
C SER A 27 -3.23 -21.31 1.23
N THR A 28 -4.11 -20.88 2.16
CA THR A 28 -5.43 -21.52 2.35
C THR A 28 -6.30 -21.41 1.11
N THR A 29 -6.24 -20.28 0.40
CA THR A 29 -6.96 -20.09 -0.88
C THR A 29 -6.39 -21.01 -1.96
N ALA A 30 -5.07 -21.12 -2.09
CA ALA A 30 -4.42 -22.03 -3.03
C ALA A 30 -4.77 -23.51 -2.75
N PHE A 31 -4.79 -23.92 -1.47
CA PHE A 31 -5.24 -25.24 -1.06
C PHE A 31 -6.72 -25.50 -1.37
N ALA A 32 -7.59 -24.50 -1.20
CA ALA A 32 -9.00 -24.62 -1.55
C ALA A 32 -9.17 -24.79 -3.06
N ILE A 33 -8.43 -24.02 -3.87
CA ILE A 33 -8.42 -24.15 -5.34
C ILE A 33 -7.91 -25.54 -5.76
N ALA A 34 -6.79 -26.00 -5.20
CA ALA A 34 -6.26 -27.34 -5.49
C ALA A 34 -7.28 -28.43 -5.17
N GLY A 35 -8.05 -28.28 -4.10
CA GLY A 35 -9.12 -29.19 -3.71
C GLY A 35 -10.22 -29.36 -4.77
N VAL A 36 -10.48 -28.34 -5.60
CA VAL A 36 -11.48 -28.41 -6.69
C VAL A 36 -11.10 -29.47 -7.73
N PHE A 37 -9.82 -29.69 -7.94
CA PHE A 37 -9.29 -30.65 -8.92
C PHE A 37 -9.23 -32.10 -8.40
N LEU A 38 -9.60 -32.34 -7.13
CA LEU A 38 -9.64 -33.67 -6.55
C LEU A 38 -11.01 -34.35 -6.84
N PRO A 39 -11.09 -35.38 -7.68
CA PRO A 39 -12.35 -35.95 -8.20
C PRO A 39 -13.30 -36.47 -7.10
N ALA A 40 -12.76 -37.06 -6.04
CA ALA A 40 -13.53 -37.72 -4.97
C ALA A 40 -14.30 -36.71 -4.10
N HIS A 41 -13.95 -35.43 -4.09
CA HIS A 41 -14.51 -34.40 -3.20
C HIS A 41 -15.54 -33.51 -3.89
N LEU A 42 -15.44 -33.35 -5.21
CA LEU A 42 -16.40 -32.53 -5.99
C LEU A 42 -17.83 -33.09 -5.96
N ALA A 43 -17.99 -34.39 -5.74
CA ALA A 43 -19.32 -35.02 -5.63
C ALA A 43 -20.11 -34.62 -4.37
N ARG A 44 -19.43 -34.08 -3.36
CA ARG A 44 -20.04 -33.74 -2.06
C ARG A 44 -20.33 -32.24 -1.89
N LEU A 45 -19.83 -31.41 -2.80
CA LEU A 45 -20.01 -29.96 -2.70
C LEU A 45 -21.27 -29.52 -3.46
N PRO A 46 -22.08 -28.60 -2.90
CA PRO A 46 -23.21 -28.00 -3.57
C PRO A 46 -22.68 -27.06 -4.68
N ARG A 47 -22.45 -27.61 -5.87
CA ARG A 47 -21.76 -26.94 -7.00
C ARG A 47 -22.39 -25.59 -7.37
N ARG A 48 -23.73 -25.49 -7.28
CA ARG A 48 -24.44 -24.28 -7.64
C ARG A 48 -24.15 -23.16 -6.65
N GLU A 49 -24.24 -23.46 -5.36
CA GLU A 49 -24.00 -22.50 -4.29
C GLU A 49 -22.53 -22.05 -4.24
N VAL A 50 -21.61 -23.00 -4.46
CA VAL A 50 -20.17 -22.71 -4.56
C VAL A 50 -19.87 -21.80 -5.75
N ALA A 51 -20.50 -22.04 -6.91
CA ALA A 51 -20.36 -21.19 -8.08
C ALA A 51 -20.93 -19.77 -7.84
N LEU A 52 -22.08 -19.67 -7.19
CA LEU A 52 -22.70 -18.39 -6.88
C LEU A 52 -21.83 -17.51 -5.96
N LEU A 53 -21.12 -18.09 -5.00
CA LEU A 53 -20.20 -17.36 -4.12
C LEU A 53 -19.06 -16.66 -4.88
N LEU A 54 -18.62 -17.22 -6.01
CA LEU A 54 -17.57 -16.66 -6.83
C LEU A 54 -18.07 -15.73 -7.94
N THR A 55 -19.36 -15.74 -8.25
CA THR A 55 -19.91 -14.93 -9.35
C THR A 55 -19.61 -13.44 -9.15
N TYR A 56 -19.98 -12.89 -7.99
CA TYR A 56 -19.71 -11.46 -7.69
C TYR A 56 -18.21 -11.13 -7.65
N PRO A 57 -17.34 -11.85 -6.90
CA PRO A 57 -15.91 -11.60 -6.91
C PRO A 57 -15.28 -11.63 -8.32
N VAL A 58 -15.67 -12.60 -9.15
CA VAL A 58 -15.15 -12.71 -10.53
C VAL A 58 -15.64 -11.55 -11.39
N LEU A 59 -16.93 -11.20 -11.32
CA LEU A 59 -17.47 -10.06 -12.08
C LEU A 59 -16.82 -8.76 -11.65
N LEU A 60 -16.71 -8.51 -10.34
CA LEU A 60 -16.07 -7.31 -9.82
C LEU A 60 -14.61 -7.23 -10.27
N PHE A 61 -13.85 -8.31 -10.10
CA PHE A 61 -12.44 -8.37 -10.51
C PHE A 61 -12.30 -8.12 -12.01
N SER A 62 -13.12 -8.77 -12.84
CA SER A 62 -13.09 -8.62 -14.31
C SER A 62 -13.43 -7.19 -14.72
N THR A 63 -14.45 -6.59 -14.12
CA THR A 63 -14.84 -5.21 -14.41
C THR A 63 -13.72 -4.23 -14.06
N LEU A 64 -13.15 -4.35 -12.86
CA LEU A 64 -12.07 -3.46 -12.42
C LEU A 64 -10.78 -3.63 -13.24
N SER A 65 -10.49 -4.87 -13.67
CA SER A 65 -9.26 -5.18 -14.42
C SER A 65 -9.36 -4.85 -15.91
N LEU A 66 -10.53 -4.99 -16.51
CA LEU A 66 -10.71 -4.86 -17.96
C LEU A 66 -11.36 -3.54 -18.41
N ALA A 67 -12.19 -2.95 -17.55
CA ALA A 67 -12.95 -1.74 -17.87
C ALA A 67 -12.58 -0.52 -17.01
N GLY A 68 -11.68 -0.68 -16.04
CA GLY A 68 -11.31 0.40 -15.12
C GLY A 68 -10.12 1.21 -15.66
N ASP A 69 -10.35 2.46 -16.03
CA ASP A 69 -9.27 3.40 -16.40
C ASP A 69 -8.47 3.86 -15.18
N ARG A 70 -9.10 3.83 -14.00
CA ARG A 70 -8.48 4.22 -12.73
C ARG A 70 -8.35 3.02 -11.79
N GLN A 71 -7.14 2.78 -11.32
CA GLN A 71 -6.82 1.69 -10.42
C GLN A 71 -6.85 2.18 -8.96
N LEU A 72 -7.97 1.88 -8.26
CA LEU A 72 -8.29 2.42 -6.94
C LEU A 72 -7.60 1.69 -5.76
N GLY A 73 -6.61 0.85 -6.03
CA GLY A 73 -5.92 0.09 -5.01
C GLY A 73 -6.72 -1.12 -4.48
N ALA A 74 -6.19 -1.79 -3.45
CA ALA A 74 -6.79 -2.99 -2.86
C ALA A 74 -8.20 -2.75 -2.30
N ARG A 75 -8.52 -1.52 -1.92
CA ARG A 75 -9.84 -1.13 -1.38
C ARG A 75 -11.00 -1.46 -2.33
N ALA A 76 -10.78 -1.42 -3.64
CA ALA A 76 -11.81 -1.73 -4.62
C ALA A 76 -12.28 -3.20 -4.57
N LEU A 77 -11.44 -4.10 -4.06
CA LEU A 77 -11.74 -5.53 -3.94
C LEU A 77 -12.29 -5.92 -2.56
N LEU A 78 -12.35 -5.01 -1.58
CA LEU A 78 -12.74 -5.35 -0.20
C LEU A 78 -14.13 -5.97 -0.10
N SER A 79 -15.09 -5.58 -0.94
CA SER A 79 -16.45 -6.15 -0.95
C SER A 79 -16.47 -7.62 -1.42
N ALA A 80 -15.49 -8.05 -2.22
CA ALA A 80 -15.38 -9.42 -2.69
C ALA A 80 -14.70 -10.36 -1.68
N VAL A 81 -13.84 -9.81 -0.81
CA VAL A 81 -13.03 -10.59 0.13
C VAL A 81 -13.86 -11.52 1.02
N PRO A 82 -14.99 -11.08 1.67
CA PRO A 82 -15.78 -11.98 2.51
C PRO A 82 -16.36 -13.17 1.74
N LEU A 83 -16.78 -12.97 0.49
CA LEU A 83 -17.33 -14.04 -0.34
C LEU A 83 -16.27 -15.06 -0.76
N VAL A 84 -15.08 -14.58 -1.10
CA VAL A 84 -13.93 -15.45 -1.37
C VAL A 84 -13.55 -16.25 -0.13
N GLN A 85 -13.53 -15.62 1.05
CA GLN A 85 -13.21 -16.33 2.30
C GLN A 85 -14.29 -17.36 2.67
N LEU A 86 -15.55 -17.05 2.45
CA LEU A 86 -16.64 -17.99 2.64
C LEU A 86 -16.50 -19.19 1.67
N TRP A 87 -16.17 -18.92 0.40
CA TRP A 87 -15.90 -19.96 -0.58
C TRP A 87 -14.72 -20.84 -0.13
N VAL A 88 -13.61 -20.25 0.32
CA VAL A 88 -12.47 -20.98 0.88
C VAL A 88 -12.89 -21.86 2.05
N ALA A 89 -13.72 -21.36 2.96
CA ALA A 89 -14.22 -22.12 4.11
C ALA A 89 -15.08 -23.32 3.69
N VAL A 90 -15.97 -23.14 2.72
CA VAL A 90 -16.80 -24.24 2.18
C VAL A 90 -15.91 -25.32 1.55
N MET A 91 -14.95 -24.92 0.72
CA MET A 91 -13.98 -25.84 0.11
C MET A 91 -13.15 -26.57 1.16
N TRP A 92 -12.66 -25.84 2.16
CA TRP A 92 -11.87 -26.39 3.27
C TRP A 92 -12.64 -27.45 4.05
N VAL A 93 -13.94 -27.21 4.34
CA VAL A 93 -14.79 -28.16 5.02
C VAL A 93 -15.11 -29.37 4.15
N GLY A 94 -15.32 -29.20 2.86
CA GLY A 94 -15.71 -30.26 1.93
C GLY A 94 -14.57 -31.22 1.56
N VAL A 95 -13.34 -30.72 1.53
CA VAL A 95 -12.18 -31.45 1.00
C VAL A 95 -11.42 -32.23 2.06
N TRP A 96 -11.23 -31.65 3.25
CA TRP A 96 -10.28 -32.19 4.22
C TRP A 96 -10.93 -32.98 5.36
N PRO A 97 -10.31 -34.09 5.87
CA PRO A 97 -10.81 -34.83 7.02
C PRO A 97 -10.80 -33.96 8.29
N LYS A 98 -11.79 -34.19 9.18
CA LYS A 98 -12.04 -33.36 10.36
C LYS A 98 -10.80 -33.09 11.21
N ARG A 99 -9.99 -34.13 11.53
CA ARG A 99 -8.78 -34.00 12.36
C ARG A 99 -7.73 -33.07 11.73
N PHE A 100 -7.47 -33.23 10.42
CA PHE A 100 -6.53 -32.38 9.69
C PHE A 100 -7.03 -30.96 9.63
N ARG A 101 -8.30 -30.77 9.30
CA ARG A 101 -8.97 -29.47 9.20
C ARG A 101 -8.87 -28.67 10.50
N LEU A 102 -9.16 -29.30 11.66
CA LEU A 102 -9.08 -28.63 12.97
C LEU A 102 -7.65 -28.19 13.29
N ALA A 103 -6.67 -29.06 13.10
CA ALA A 103 -5.26 -28.74 13.34
C ALA A 103 -4.76 -27.60 12.41
N ALA A 104 -5.01 -27.73 11.10
CA ALA A 104 -4.57 -26.76 10.12
C ALA A 104 -5.27 -25.38 10.29
N THR A 105 -6.56 -25.38 10.67
CA THR A 105 -7.27 -24.14 11.00
C THR A 105 -6.67 -23.49 12.24
N GLY A 106 -6.37 -24.26 13.28
CA GLY A 106 -5.72 -23.72 14.48
C GLY A 106 -4.37 -23.07 14.17
N VAL A 107 -3.53 -23.73 13.37
CA VAL A 107 -2.25 -23.20 12.92
C VAL A 107 -2.47 -21.93 12.06
N ALA A 108 -3.39 -21.96 11.11
CA ALA A 108 -3.69 -20.80 10.26
C ALA A 108 -4.14 -19.58 11.07
N LEU A 109 -5.04 -19.77 12.05
CA LEU A 109 -5.49 -18.70 12.94
C LEU A 109 -4.35 -18.13 13.79
N LEU A 110 -3.48 -18.98 14.33
CA LEU A 110 -2.31 -18.55 15.09
C LEU A 110 -1.36 -17.71 14.24
N LEU A 111 -1.08 -18.17 13.01
CA LEU A 111 -0.23 -17.44 12.07
C LEU A 111 -0.87 -16.11 11.63
N LEU A 112 -2.17 -16.08 11.38
CA LEU A 112 -2.89 -14.85 11.06
C LEU A 112 -2.83 -13.86 12.23
N PHE A 113 -3.03 -14.35 13.46
CA PHE A 113 -2.88 -13.52 14.65
C PHE A 113 -1.46 -12.93 14.75
N ALA A 114 -0.43 -13.75 14.56
CA ALA A 114 0.95 -13.30 14.60
C ALA A 114 1.26 -12.25 13.52
N VAL A 115 0.78 -12.45 12.28
CA VAL A 115 0.92 -11.48 11.19
C VAL A 115 0.18 -10.18 11.52
N SER A 116 -1.06 -10.26 12.03
CA SER A 116 -1.85 -9.08 12.40
C SER A 116 -1.21 -8.33 13.57
N ALA A 117 -0.74 -9.02 14.60
CA ALA A 117 -0.05 -8.39 15.72
C ALA A 117 1.23 -7.67 15.29
N ARG A 118 1.97 -8.27 14.33
CA ARG A 118 3.18 -7.65 13.79
C ARG A 118 2.88 -6.44 12.91
N ALA A 119 1.76 -6.45 12.18
CA ALA A 119 1.35 -5.35 11.32
C ALA A 119 0.69 -4.20 12.08
N TYR A 120 0.32 -4.39 13.36
CA TYR A 120 -0.28 -3.36 14.19
C TYR A 120 0.71 -2.21 14.46
N PRO A 121 0.27 -0.94 14.36
CA PRO A 121 -1.04 -0.46 13.94
C PRO A 121 -1.14 -0.20 12.41
N ASP A 122 -0.10 -0.51 11.63
CA ASP A 122 0.12 -0.08 10.24
C ASP A 122 -0.47 -1.05 9.21
N TYR A 123 -1.73 -1.46 9.41
CA TYR A 123 -2.38 -2.43 8.53
C TYR A 123 -2.52 -1.98 7.08
N LEU A 124 -2.69 -0.67 6.84
CA LEU A 124 -2.84 -0.15 5.49
C LEU A 124 -1.57 -0.36 4.66
N SER A 125 -0.43 -0.07 5.25
CA SER A 125 0.88 -0.22 4.60
C SER A 125 1.42 -1.64 4.62
N TYR A 126 0.63 -2.62 5.10
CA TYR A 126 1.04 -4.02 5.11
C TYR A 126 1.31 -4.55 3.70
N PHE A 127 2.47 -5.17 3.54
CA PHE A 127 2.84 -6.01 2.41
C PHE A 127 3.47 -7.30 2.92
N ASN A 128 3.25 -8.39 2.18
CA ASN A 128 3.77 -9.67 2.62
C ASN A 128 5.29 -9.78 2.43
N PRO A 129 5.94 -10.75 3.11
CA PRO A 129 7.40 -10.91 3.08
C PRO A 129 8.00 -11.23 1.70
N LEU A 130 7.22 -11.71 0.72
CA LEU A 130 7.73 -12.08 -0.61
C LEU A 130 8.39 -10.90 -1.34
N ILE A 131 7.93 -9.68 -1.08
CA ILE A 131 8.48 -8.46 -1.68
C ILE A 131 9.38 -7.67 -0.72
N GLY A 132 9.72 -8.26 0.43
CA GLY A 132 10.51 -7.63 1.48
C GLY A 132 9.69 -6.87 2.52
N GLY A 133 8.38 -7.15 2.60
CA GLY A 133 7.47 -6.59 3.61
C GLY A 133 7.10 -5.13 3.38
N SER A 134 6.44 -4.55 4.39
CA SER A 134 5.90 -3.18 4.35
C SER A 134 6.96 -2.12 4.04
N ALA A 135 8.14 -2.23 4.62
CA ALA A 135 9.24 -1.28 4.42
C ALA A 135 9.70 -1.14 2.95
N LYS A 136 9.38 -2.12 2.09
CA LYS A 136 9.69 -2.08 0.65
C LYS A 136 8.44 -2.02 -0.23
N GLY A 137 7.25 -2.04 0.37
CA GLY A 137 5.97 -2.07 -0.32
C GLY A 137 5.76 -0.90 -1.28
N TYR A 138 6.22 0.29 -0.92
CA TYR A 138 6.16 1.51 -1.75
C TYR A 138 6.84 1.37 -3.12
N ARG A 139 7.75 0.38 -3.28
CA ARG A 139 8.40 0.09 -4.58
C ARG A 139 7.47 -0.55 -5.59
N TYR A 140 6.39 -1.16 -5.12
CA TYR A 140 5.45 -1.94 -5.93
C TYR A 140 4.08 -1.29 -6.04
N ALA A 141 3.66 -0.59 -5.00
CA ALA A 141 2.40 0.13 -4.98
C ALA A 141 2.56 1.40 -4.11
N SER A 142 1.87 2.45 -4.46
CA SER A 142 1.84 3.75 -3.78
C SER A 142 0.40 4.20 -3.56
N ASP A 143 0.20 5.48 -3.26
CA ASP A 143 -1.11 6.07 -3.03
C ASP A 143 -1.90 5.29 -1.94
N ALA A 144 -3.18 5.16 -2.08
CA ALA A 144 -4.10 4.51 -1.15
C ALA A 144 -3.72 3.07 -0.74
N ASN A 145 -2.67 2.48 -1.30
CA ASN A 145 -2.14 1.19 -0.85
C ASN A 145 -1.11 1.32 0.28
N VAL A 146 -0.54 2.49 0.50
CA VAL A 146 0.50 2.74 1.51
C VAL A 146 0.14 3.92 2.39
N ASP A 147 -0.38 4.99 1.81
CA ASP A 147 -0.58 6.28 2.44
C ASP A 147 -1.97 6.84 2.13
N ILE A 148 -2.72 7.13 3.17
CA ILE A 148 -3.99 7.88 3.16
C ILE A 148 -4.01 8.88 4.31
N GLU A 149 -2.89 9.54 4.56
CA GLU A 149 -2.74 10.58 5.59
C GLU A 149 -2.68 10.03 7.04
N GLN A 150 -2.56 8.73 7.26
CA GLN A 150 -2.70 8.10 8.57
C GLN A 150 -1.53 8.35 9.54
N ASP A 151 -0.37 8.80 9.05
CA ASP A 151 0.85 8.83 9.87
C ASP A 151 1.22 10.23 10.42
N LEU A 152 0.41 11.28 10.18
CA LEU A 152 0.66 12.62 10.72
C LEU A 152 0.73 12.66 12.25
N VAL A 153 -0.17 11.95 12.95
CA VAL A 153 -0.14 11.86 14.42
C VAL A 153 1.16 11.24 14.93
N LYS A 154 1.67 10.24 14.21
CA LYS A 154 2.95 9.61 14.57
C LYS A 154 4.12 10.53 14.26
N LEU A 155 4.05 11.29 13.16
CA LEU A 155 5.06 12.29 12.81
C LEU A 155 5.14 13.37 13.90
N SER A 156 4.00 13.92 14.31
CA SER A 156 3.93 14.91 15.40
C SER A 156 4.64 14.38 16.67
N ARG A 157 4.26 13.20 17.13
CA ARG A 157 4.89 12.58 18.33
C ARG A 157 6.40 12.36 18.17
N TYR A 158 6.83 11.97 16.98
CA TYR A 158 8.27 11.79 16.71
C TYR A 158 9.02 13.12 16.81
N LEU A 159 8.48 14.20 16.23
CA LEU A 159 9.09 15.53 16.27
C LEU A 159 9.17 16.06 17.70
N GLU A 160 8.11 15.90 18.48
CA GLU A 160 8.10 16.25 19.92
C GLU A 160 9.19 15.48 20.68
N GLN A 161 9.28 14.15 20.52
CA GLN A 161 10.28 13.34 21.18
C GLN A 161 11.72 13.65 20.76
N ALA A 162 11.90 14.07 19.51
CA ALA A 162 13.19 14.47 18.96
C ALA A 162 13.56 15.93 19.27
N ASN A 163 12.69 16.71 19.96
CA ASN A 163 12.82 18.14 20.19
C ASN A 163 13.09 18.91 18.91
N VAL A 164 12.34 18.60 17.85
CA VAL A 164 12.42 19.28 16.55
C VAL A 164 11.28 20.29 16.48
N GLU A 165 11.62 21.58 16.45
CA GLU A 165 10.64 22.66 16.38
C GLU A 165 10.03 22.75 14.99
N THR A 166 10.83 22.72 13.94
CA THR A 166 10.36 22.86 12.55
C THR A 166 10.95 21.76 11.68
N VAL A 167 10.15 21.19 10.76
CA VAL A 167 10.56 20.17 9.82
C VAL A 167 10.25 20.58 8.39
N GLN A 168 11.13 20.27 7.44
CA GLN A 168 10.78 20.34 6.03
C GLN A 168 9.85 19.16 5.71
N LEU A 169 8.66 19.45 5.15
CA LEU A 169 7.64 18.42 4.96
C LEU A 169 7.12 18.42 3.53
N LEU A 170 7.28 17.28 2.87
CA LEU A 170 6.65 16.95 1.61
C LEU A 170 5.59 15.88 1.87
N TYR A 171 4.38 16.32 2.10
CA TYR A 171 3.30 15.50 2.59
C TYR A 171 2.24 15.28 1.52
N PHE A 172 1.94 13.99 1.27
CA PHE A 172 0.82 13.59 0.43
C PHE A 172 -0.45 13.58 1.27
N GLY A 173 -1.34 14.55 1.03
CA GLY A 173 -2.59 14.66 1.75
C GLY A 173 -3.25 16.02 1.60
N SER A 174 -4.48 16.11 2.08
CA SER A 174 -5.33 17.31 2.03
C SER A 174 -5.54 17.96 3.39
N VAL A 175 -5.15 17.30 4.47
CA VAL A 175 -5.27 17.81 5.83
C VAL A 175 -4.06 18.66 6.17
N ASP A 176 -4.29 19.84 6.77
CA ASP A 176 -3.19 20.70 7.23
C ASP A 176 -2.40 20.04 8.36
N PRO A 177 -1.10 19.77 8.19
CA PRO A 177 -0.25 19.22 9.24
C PRO A 177 -0.19 20.07 10.51
N ALA A 178 -0.40 21.39 10.42
CA ALA A 178 -0.44 22.29 11.56
C ALA A 178 -1.56 21.94 12.55
N LEU A 179 -2.67 21.33 12.10
CA LEU A 179 -3.74 20.83 12.98
C LEU A 179 -3.28 19.73 13.94
N TYR A 180 -2.18 19.05 13.62
CA TYR A 180 -1.54 18.05 14.45
C TYR A 180 -0.36 18.60 15.27
N GLY A 181 -0.22 19.94 15.34
CA GLY A 181 0.88 20.58 16.06
C GLY A 181 2.23 20.45 15.37
N ILE A 182 2.25 20.18 14.06
CA ILE A 182 3.49 20.10 13.28
C ILE A 182 3.79 21.49 12.71
N ASP A 183 4.88 22.10 13.16
CA ASP A 183 5.44 23.28 12.51
C ASP A 183 6.31 22.81 11.33
N TYR A 184 5.98 23.26 10.13
CA TYR A 184 6.62 22.77 8.93
C TYR A 184 6.87 23.83 7.88
N THR A 185 7.85 23.57 7.02
CA THR A 185 8.10 24.34 5.81
C THR A 185 8.00 23.43 4.61
N VAL A 186 7.38 23.90 3.54
CA VAL A 186 7.37 23.17 2.27
C VAL A 186 8.53 23.69 1.42
N PRO A 187 9.50 22.85 1.04
CA PRO A 187 10.63 23.27 0.22
C PRO A 187 10.14 23.92 -1.08
N SER A 188 10.62 25.13 -1.36
CA SER A 188 10.33 25.83 -2.61
C SER A 188 11.23 25.30 -3.72
N GLU A 189 10.67 25.05 -4.91
CA GLU A 189 11.40 24.63 -6.11
C GLU A 189 12.41 23.49 -5.83
N TYR A 190 12.05 22.55 -4.95
CA TYR A 190 12.90 21.44 -4.48
C TYR A 190 14.23 21.90 -3.84
N ARG A 191 14.30 23.11 -3.37
CA ARG A 191 15.45 23.59 -2.61
C ARG A 191 15.34 23.07 -1.19
N LEU A 192 16.20 22.12 -0.85
CA LEU A 192 16.27 21.52 0.47
C LEU A 192 17.27 22.30 1.33
N GLU A 193 16.88 22.59 2.56
CA GLU A 193 17.73 23.22 3.56
C GLU A 193 18.33 22.19 4.52
N PRO A 194 19.47 22.46 5.16
CA PRO A 194 19.99 21.60 6.21
C PRO A 194 18.98 21.38 7.33
N GLY A 195 18.84 20.14 7.82
CA GLY A 195 17.87 19.82 8.87
C GLY A 195 17.18 18.49 8.65
N LEU A 196 15.94 18.37 9.09
CA LEU A 196 15.13 17.18 8.86
C LEU A 196 14.14 17.40 7.70
N LEU A 197 14.07 16.42 6.84
CA LEU A 197 13.08 16.32 5.78
C LEU A 197 12.21 15.08 6.01
N ALA A 198 10.92 15.28 6.21
CA ALA A 198 9.92 14.23 6.20
C ALA A 198 9.22 14.22 4.84
N ILE A 199 9.12 13.05 4.21
CA ILE A 199 8.56 12.95 2.86
C ILE A 199 7.67 11.72 2.72
N SER A 200 6.44 11.91 2.24
CA SER A 200 5.54 10.81 1.91
C SER A 200 6.09 9.95 0.78
N VAL A 201 6.11 8.62 0.97
CA VAL A 201 6.62 7.67 -0.04
C VAL A 201 5.85 7.73 -1.37
N SER A 202 4.63 8.24 -1.36
CA SER A 202 3.83 8.48 -2.57
C SER A 202 4.50 9.46 -3.52
N LEU A 203 5.28 10.41 -3.00
CA LEU A 203 6.01 11.42 -3.78
C LEU A 203 7.31 10.91 -4.41
N TYR A 204 7.71 9.67 -4.15
CA TYR A 204 8.95 9.12 -4.72
C TYR A 204 8.86 8.83 -6.21
N ARG A 205 7.67 8.55 -6.71
CA ARG A 205 7.48 8.10 -8.09
C ARG A 205 6.35 8.79 -8.85
N MET A 206 5.53 9.53 -8.15
CA MET A 206 4.34 10.15 -8.73
C MET A 206 4.27 11.62 -8.34
N SER A 207 3.75 12.42 -9.22
CA SER A 207 3.42 13.81 -8.92
C SER A 207 2.09 13.87 -8.18
N TYR A 208 2.06 14.53 -7.04
CA TYR A 208 0.87 14.74 -6.23
C TYR A 208 0.74 16.18 -5.79
N GLU A 209 -0.45 16.54 -5.36
CA GLU A 209 -0.68 17.77 -4.65
C GLU A 209 -0.16 17.66 -3.22
N VAL A 210 0.69 18.58 -2.82
CA VAL A 210 1.25 18.72 -1.48
C VAL A 210 0.56 19.90 -0.80
N TYR A 211 0.14 19.72 0.45
CA TYR A 211 -0.45 20.80 1.23
C TYR A 211 0.63 21.79 1.65
N ASP A 212 0.42 23.08 1.33
CA ASP A 212 1.32 24.19 1.63
C ASP A 212 0.52 25.37 2.22
N HIS A 213 0.37 25.39 3.55
CA HIS A 213 -0.26 26.46 4.31
C HIS A 213 -1.57 26.99 3.71
N GLY A 214 -2.52 26.11 3.45
CA GLY A 214 -3.85 26.47 2.92
C GLY A 214 -3.96 26.39 1.39
N THR A 215 -2.89 26.07 0.68
CA THR A 215 -2.89 25.85 -0.75
C THR A 215 -2.43 24.43 -1.09
N LEU A 216 -2.87 23.92 -2.24
CA LEU A 216 -2.36 22.66 -2.79
C LEU A 216 -1.40 23.01 -3.92
N ARG A 217 -0.16 22.52 -3.81
CA ARG A 217 0.87 22.69 -4.84
C ARG A 217 1.19 21.35 -5.47
N ARG A 218 1.15 21.27 -6.80
CA ARG A 218 1.55 20.05 -7.50
C ARG A 218 3.07 19.93 -7.45
N MET A 219 3.54 18.78 -6.95
CA MET A 219 4.95 18.46 -6.88
C MET A 219 5.20 17.17 -7.67
N GLY A 220 6.25 17.16 -8.46
CA GLY A 220 6.70 15.99 -9.23
C GLY A 220 7.37 14.96 -8.33
N PRO A 221 7.76 13.81 -8.90
CA PRO A 221 8.47 12.80 -8.14
C PRO A 221 9.78 13.33 -7.59
N VAL A 222 10.09 12.95 -6.34
CA VAL A 222 11.30 13.36 -5.64
C VAL A 222 12.36 12.26 -5.73
N ASP A 223 13.53 12.59 -6.23
CA ASP A 223 14.68 11.67 -6.19
C ASP A 223 15.25 11.61 -4.78
N VAL A 224 15.02 10.49 -4.12
CA VAL A 224 15.48 10.24 -2.76
C VAL A 224 16.88 9.64 -2.70
N SER A 225 17.50 9.34 -3.84
CA SER A 225 18.84 8.71 -3.89
C SER A 225 19.93 9.66 -3.46
N SER A 226 19.74 10.97 -3.65
CA SER A 226 20.65 12.05 -3.28
C SER A 226 20.41 12.61 -1.88
N LEU A 227 19.31 12.20 -1.21
CA LEU A 227 19.04 12.63 0.16
C LEU A 227 20.06 12.03 1.13
N GLY A 228 20.33 12.75 2.20
CA GLY A 228 21.17 12.26 3.29
C GLY A 228 20.64 10.97 3.95
N PRO A 229 21.23 10.52 5.06
CA PRO A 229 20.82 9.28 5.70
C PRO A 229 19.38 9.34 6.19
N ARG A 230 18.64 8.27 5.94
CA ARG A 230 17.31 8.07 6.55
C ARG A 230 17.49 7.82 8.06
N VAL A 231 16.95 8.71 8.89
CA VAL A 231 17.10 8.67 10.34
C VAL A 231 15.90 8.03 11.04
N ALA A 232 14.72 8.06 10.43
CA ALA A 232 13.52 7.43 10.95
C ALA A 232 12.58 6.98 9.83
N SER A 233 11.57 6.17 10.19
CA SER A 233 10.41 5.88 9.36
C SER A 233 9.18 6.01 10.24
N ILE A 234 8.30 6.92 9.86
CA ILE A 234 7.04 7.14 10.57
C ILE A 234 5.98 6.30 9.90
N GLY A 235 5.54 5.25 10.60
CA GLY A 235 4.85 4.17 9.93
C GLY A 235 5.71 3.64 8.76
N ASP A 236 5.07 3.18 7.72
CA ASP A 236 5.76 2.82 6.47
C ASP A 236 5.54 3.86 5.35
N SER A 237 4.88 5.00 5.67
CA SER A 237 4.49 6.01 4.69
C SER A 237 5.33 7.28 4.70
N ILE A 238 5.95 7.66 5.84
CA ILE A 238 6.72 8.91 5.95
C ILE A 238 8.13 8.63 6.48
N PRO A 239 9.10 8.32 5.63
CA PRO A 239 10.52 8.32 5.99
C PRO A 239 11.01 9.74 6.30
N VAL A 240 11.93 9.83 7.27
CA VAL A 240 12.58 11.06 7.69
C VAL A 240 14.07 10.97 7.37
N TYR A 241 14.57 11.98 6.67
CA TYR A 241 15.96 12.11 6.26
C TYR A 241 16.64 13.24 7.02
N ARG A 242 17.93 13.09 7.27
CA ARG A 242 18.78 14.18 7.78
C ARG A 242 19.58 14.77 6.63
N LEU A 243 19.29 16.00 6.31
CA LEU A 243 20.01 16.74 5.29
C LEU A 243 21.24 17.41 5.93
N GLY A 244 22.41 17.16 5.36
CA GLY A 244 23.64 17.88 5.72
C GLY A 244 23.64 19.30 5.19
N VAL A 245 24.71 20.03 5.45
CA VAL A 245 24.95 21.32 4.78
C VAL A 245 25.14 21.02 3.30
N ALA A 246 24.14 21.31 2.49
CA ALA A 246 24.29 21.17 1.04
C ALA A 246 25.43 22.07 0.55
N PRO A 247 26.28 21.64 -0.37
CA PRO A 247 27.17 22.54 -1.05
C PRO A 247 26.34 23.64 -1.72
N PRO A 248 26.75 24.91 -1.64
CA PRO A 248 25.97 26.02 -2.16
C PRO A 248 25.77 25.83 -3.68
N GLY A 249 24.54 25.64 -4.11
CA GLY A 249 24.14 25.59 -5.52
C GLY A 249 23.58 24.28 -6.04
N GLU A 250 23.52 23.21 -5.25
CA GLU A 250 22.90 21.97 -5.70
C GLU A 250 21.36 22.07 -5.54
N VAL A 251 20.71 22.36 -6.65
CA VAL A 251 19.24 22.27 -6.78
C VAL A 251 18.91 20.84 -7.15
N LEU A 252 18.14 20.13 -6.30
CA LEU A 252 17.52 18.86 -6.70
C LEU A 252 16.51 19.17 -7.81
N MET A 253 16.97 19.04 -9.05
CA MET A 253 16.11 19.24 -10.21
C MET A 253 15.04 18.16 -10.23
N PRO A 254 13.74 18.51 -10.36
CA PRO A 254 12.74 17.53 -10.73
C PRO A 254 13.14 16.93 -12.07
N GLN A 255 13.00 15.64 -12.21
CA GLN A 255 12.99 15.07 -13.56
C GLN A 255 11.88 15.81 -14.31
N GLN A 256 12.25 16.46 -15.41
CA GLN A 256 11.26 17.11 -16.29
C GLN A 256 10.22 16.03 -16.63
N PRO A 257 8.92 16.33 -16.50
CA PRO A 257 7.90 15.44 -17.03
C PRO A 257 8.23 15.16 -18.48
N ASP A 258 8.14 13.89 -18.86
CA ASP A 258 8.31 13.48 -20.26
C ASP A 258 7.42 14.38 -21.12
N PRO A 259 7.92 14.94 -22.25
CA PRO A 259 7.13 15.82 -23.11
C PRO A 259 5.78 15.24 -23.58
N GLY A 260 5.56 13.92 -23.37
CA GLY A 260 4.30 13.23 -23.58
C GLY A 260 3.25 13.39 -22.48
N ASP A 261 3.60 13.97 -21.32
CA ASP A 261 2.67 14.15 -20.17
C ASP A 261 1.90 15.49 -20.19
N VAL A 262 2.09 16.30 -21.22
CA VAL A 262 1.27 17.51 -21.41
C VAL A 262 -0.08 17.07 -21.99
N ILE A 263 -1.05 16.93 -21.11
CA ILE A 263 -2.45 16.80 -21.51
C ILE A 263 -2.88 18.20 -22.01
N ASP A 264 -3.06 18.32 -23.32
CA ASP A 264 -3.84 19.42 -23.88
C ASP A 264 -5.24 19.38 -23.27
N GLU A 265 -5.69 20.53 -22.74
CA GLU A 265 -7.02 20.75 -22.16
C GLU A 265 -8.17 20.48 -23.14
#